data_019b2b65f72c0427bb13003c0535664e
#
_entry.id   019b2b65f72c0427bb13003c0535664e
#
_cell.length_a   1.000
_cell.length_b   1.000
_cell.length_c   1.000
_cell.angle_alpha   90.00
_cell.angle_beta   90.00
_cell.angle_gamma   90.00
#
_symmetry.space_group_name_H-M   'P 1'
#
loop_
_entity.id
_entity.type
_entity.pdbx_description
1 polymer ?
#
loop_
_entity_poly.entity_id
_entity_poly.type
_entity_poly.pdbx_seq_one_letter_code
_entity_poly.pdbx_strand_id
1 'polypeptide(L)'
;PDLDSAVAAELVAVAGRINNAFRRLGSGWAIFVEAQRSEAATYPDSTFPDPASALVDAERKAGFEEAGTHFVSGYFLTFLWLPPAEEAARAETWLYEGREKTGVDPWELLRGFIDRTDRVLALLDGFMPECAWLDDAETLTYLHSCVSTKRHRVRVPETPVYLDAL
;
A
#
# COMPACT_ATOMS: atom_id res chain seq x y z
N PRO A 1 9.32 2.37 -13.35
CA PRO A 1 10.51 2.77 -14.13
C PRO A 1 11.47 3.49 -13.21
N ASP A 2 12.73 3.19 -13.37
CA ASP A 2 13.81 3.92 -12.71
C ASP A 2 13.83 5.36 -13.26
N LEU A 3 13.73 6.34 -12.35
CA LEU A 3 13.67 7.75 -12.75
C LEU A 3 14.95 8.20 -13.45
N ASP A 4 16.09 7.61 -13.11
CA ASP A 4 17.39 7.98 -13.67
C ASP A 4 17.58 7.48 -15.10
N SER A 5 16.90 6.38 -15.46
CA SER A 5 16.96 5.79 -16.82
C SER A 5 15.75 6.09 -17.69
N ALA A 6 14.67 6.65 -17.11
CA ALA A 6 13.43 6.92 -17.82
C ALA A 6 13.55 8.18 -18.71
N VAL A 7 13.10 8.09 -19.96
CA VAL A 7 12.97 9.26 -20.82
C VAL A 7 11.73 10.10 -20.44
N ALA A 8 11.77 11.40 -20.73
CA ALA A 8 10.69 12.33 -20.38
C ALA A 8 9.30 11.87 -20.87
N ALA A 9 9.23 11.24 -22.04
CA ALA A 9 7.97 10.71 -22.58
C ALA A 9 7.39 9.57 -21.75
N GLU A 10 8.23 8.70 -21.17
CA GLU A 10 7.80 7.62 -20.26
C GLU A 10 7.25 8.20 -18.94
N LEU A 11 7.93 9.18 -18.36
CA LEU A 11 7.47 9.86 -17.15
C LEU A 11 6.11 10.52 -17.36
N VAL A 12 5.90 11.19 -18.48
CA VAL A 12 4.60 11.78 -18.85
C VAL A 12 3.54 10.69 -19.02
N ALA A 13 3.88 9.58 -19.67
CA ALA A 13 2.94 8.46 -19.85
C ALA A 13 2.54 7.82 -18.51
N VAL A 14 3.50 7.58 -17.60
CA VAL A 14 3.23 7.05 -16.26
C VAL A 14 2.40 8.03 -15.43
N ALA A 15 2.76 9.31 -15.42
CA ALA A 15 1.99 10.34 -14.73
C ALA A 15 0.54 10.43 -15.26
N GLY A 16 0.36 10.32 -16.58
CA GLY A 16 -0.97 10.27 -17.20
C GLY A 16 -1.80 9.06 -16.76
N ARG A 17 -1.17 7.88 -16.61
CA ARG A 17 -1.83 6.66 -16.12
C ARG A 17 -2.22 6.78 -14.65
N ILE A 18 -1.33 7.27 -13.80
CA ILE A 18 -1.61 7.54 -12.38
C ILE A 18 -2.77 8.52 -12.24
N ASN A 19 -2.73 9.64 -12.95
CA ASN A 19 -3.80 10.63 -12.93
C ASN A 19 -5.13 10.02 -13.41
N ASN A 20 -5.12 9.15 -14.42
CA ASN A 20 -6.33 8.47 -14.89
C ASN A 20 -6.90 7.50 -13.85
N ALA A 21 -6.06 6.84 -13.05
CA ALA A 21 -6.50 5.97 -11.96
C ALA A 21 -7.22 6.80 -10.87
N PHE A 22 -6.65 7.91 -10.44
CA PHE A 22 -7.14 8.68 -9.31
C PHE A 22 -8.28 9.65 -9.64
N ARG A 23 -8.36 10.21 -10.85
CA ARG A 23 -9.39 11.17 -11.22
C ARG A 23 -10.84 10.67 -11.07
N ARG A 24 -11.02 9.34 -10.94
CA ARG A 24 -12.32 8.69 -10.80
C ARG A 24 -12.82 8.63 -9.36
N LEU A 25 -11.98 8.98 -8.39
CA LEU A 25 -12.33 8.93 -6.99
C LEU A 25 -13.33 10.04 -6.60
N GLY A 26 -13.23 11.22 -7.19
CA GLY A 26 -14.16 12.32 -6.95
C GLY A 26 -13.96 13.01 -5.60
N SER A 27 -15.03 13.63 -5.08
CA SER A 27 -15.00 14.34 -3.80
C SER A 27 -15.08 13.39 -2.61
N GLY A 28 -14.55 13.82 -1.47
CA GLY A 28 -14.54 13.07 -0.21
C GLY A 28 -13.38 12.07 -0.10
N TRP A 29 -12.50 11.98 -1.09
CA TRP A 29 -11.32 11.11 -1.04
C TRP A 29 -10.08 11.90 -0.63
N ALA A 30 -9.27 11.29 0.24
CA ALA A 30 -7.90 11.68 0.49
C ALA A 30 -6.97 10.50 0.19
N ILE A 31 -5.80 10.80 -0.39
CA ILE A 31 -4.79 9.83 -0.75
C ILE A 31 -3.50 10.26 -0.06
N PHE A 32 -2.92 9.35 0.72
CA PHE A 32 -1.63 9.54 1.35
C PHE A 32 -0.62 8.66 0.63
N VAL A 33 0.48 9.25 0.20
CA VAL A 33 1.59 8.56 -0.45
C VAL A 33 2.80 8.68 0.44
N GLU A 34 3.38 7.56 0.83
CA GLU A 34 4.56 7.50 1.67
C GLU A 34 5.64 6.66 1.01
N ALA A 35 6.87 7.14 1.05
CA ALA A 35 8.07 6.41 0.69
C ALA A 35 8.89 6.16 1.96
N GLN A 36 9.02 4.91 2.35
CA GLN A 36 9.85 4.49 3.47
C GLN A 36 11.18 3.93 2.95
N ARG A 37 12.28 4.52 3.39
CA ARG A 37 13.62 4.02 3.10
C ARG A 37 14.20 3.34 4.33
N SER A 38 14.61 2.09 4.17
CA SER A 38 15.23 1.30 5.24
C SER A 38 16.53 0.68 4.75
N GLU A 39 17.43 0.42 5.69
CA GLU A 39 18.66 -0.28 5.39
C GLU A 39 18.37 -1.73 4.99
N ALA A 40 18.98 -2.18 3.90
CA ALA A 40 18.92 -3.57 3.45
C ALA A 40 20.01 -4.35 4.22
N ALA A 41 19.61 -5.10 5.22
CA ALA A 41 20.52 -5.80 6.10
C ALA A 41 21.24 -7.00 5.45
N THR A 42 20.63 -7.62 4.44
CA THR A 42 21.15 -8.84 3.82
C THR A 42 20.89 -8.87 2.31
N TYR A 43 21.82 -9.47 1.58
CA TYR A 43 21.60 -9.82 0.19
C TYR A 43 20.57 -10.95 0.09
N PRO A 44 19.61 -10.90 -0.85
CA PRO A 44 18.59 -11.95 -1.01
C PRO A 44 19.23 -13.30 -1.35
N ASP A 45 18.81 -14.36 -0.67
CA ASP A 45 19.19 -15.72 -1.04
C ASP A 45 18.37 -16.19 -2.25
N SER A 46 19.08 -16.57 -3.30
CA SER A 46 18.47 -17.04 -4.54
C SER A 46 19.11 -18.36 -4.98
N THR A 47 18.32 -19.18 -5.66
CA THR A 47 18.80 -20.44 -6.27
C THR A 47 18.67 -20.36 -7.78
N PHE A 48 19.74 -20.74 -8.47
CA PHE A 48 19.81 -20.68 -9.93
C PHE A 48 19.97 -22.07 -10.54
N PRO A 49 19.22 -22.38 -11.62
CA PRO A 49 19.29 -23.68 -12.27
C PRO A 49 20.57 -23.88 -13.08
N ASP A 50 21.26 -22.81 -13.43
CA ASP A 50 22.49 -22.86 -14.24
C ASP A 50 23.69 -22.21 -13.53
N PRO A 51 24.92 -22.74 -13.77
CA PRO A 51 26.13 -22.26 -13.12
C PRO A 51 26.52 -20.82 -13.52
N ALA A 52 26.14 -20.35 -14.69
CA ALA A 52 26.51 -19.01 -15.15
C ALA A 52 25.71 -17.96 -14.38
N SER A 53 24.41 -18.18 -14.20
CA SER A 53 23.55 -17.31 -13.38
C SER A 53 23.97 -17.31 -11.91
N ALA A 54 24.37 -18.48 -11.38
CA ALA A 54 24.89 -18.59 -10.01
C ALA A 54 26.20 -17.81 -9.84
N LEU A 55 27.11 -17.83 -10.83
CA LEU A 55 28.34 -17.07 -10.81
C LEU A 55 28.07 -15.55 -10.83
N VAL A 56 27.18 -15.09 -11.70
CA VAL A 56 26.79 -13.67 -11.77
C VAL A 56 26.17 -13.21 -10.47
N ASP A 57 25.34 -14.04 -9.83
CA ASP A 57 24.75 -13.71 -8.53
C ASP A 57 25.79 -13.65 -7.40
N ALA A 58 26.75 -14.58 -7.40
CA ALA A 58 27.88 -14.57 -6.45
C ALA A 58 28.73 -13.29 -6.56
N GLU A 59 29.02 -12.82 -7.79
CA GLU A 59 29.70 -11.56 -8.03
C GLU A 59 28.90 -10.34 -7.55
N ARG A 60 27.57 -10.34 -7.79
CA ARG A 60 26.68 -9.30 -7.28
C ARG A 60 26.63 -9.28 -5.75
N LYS A 61 26.58 -10.46 -5.11
CA LYS A 61 26.63 -10.59 -3.66
C LYS A 61 27.94 -10.05 -3.09
N ALA A 62 29.07 -10.40 -3.69
CA ALA A 62 30.37 -9.88 -3.28
C ALA A 62 30.45 -8.34 -3.42
N GLY A 63 29.96 -7.79 -4.52
CA GLY A 63 29.87 -6.34 -4.71
C GLY A 63 28.91 -5.66 -3.72
N PHE A 64 27.81 -6.31 -3.36
CA PHE A 64 26.88 -5.81 -2.33
C PHE A 64 27.56 -5.75 -0.96
N GLU A 65 28.28 -6.81 -0.57
CA GLU A 65 28.99 -6.89 0.72
C GLU A 65 30.16 -5.88 0.78
N GLU A 66 30.86 -5.65 -0.33
CA GLU A 66 31.97 -4.70 -0.42
C GLU A 66 31.51 -3.24 -0.38
N ALA A 67 30.37 -2.92 -1.01
CA ALA A 67 29.87 -1.54 -1.10
C ALA A 67 29.32 -0.98 0.23
N GLY A 68 29.10 -1.82 1.25
CA GLY A 68 28.68 -1.40 2.57
C GLY A 68 27.16 -1.21 2.71
N THR A 69 26.69 -0.03 3.12
CA THR A 69 25.29 0.18 3.46
C THR A 69 24.41 0.33 2.21
N HIS A 70 23.44 -0.56 2.06
CA HIS A 70 22.43 -0.51 1.03
C HIS A 70 21.06 -0.14 1.60
N PHE A 71 20.19 0.40 0.76
CA PHE A 71 18.85 0.81 1.16
C PHE A 71 17.80 0.22 0.24
N VAL A 72 16.67 -0.15 0.86
CA VAL A 72 15.44 -0.57 0.17
C VAL A 72 14.38 0.49 0.39
N SER A 73 13.62 0.81 -0.65
CA SER A 73 12.48 1.72 -0.57
C SER A 73 11.18 0.96 -0.74
N GLY A 74 10.31 1.08 0.25
CA GLY A 74 8.92 0.64 0.17
C GLY A 74 8.02 1.84 -0.08
N TYR A 75 7.00 1.67 -0.91
CA TYR A 75 6.03 2.72 -1.20
C TYR A 75 4.66 2.28 -0.71
N PHE A 76 3.98 3.17 0.00
CA PHE A 76 2.65 2.91 0.57
C PHE A 76 1.67 3.94 0.04
N LEU A 77 0.47 3.44 -0.27
CA LEU A 77 -0.64 4.26 -0.74
C LEU A 77 -1.84 3.98 0.15
N THR A 78 -2.28 5.01 0.89
CA THR A 78 -3.42 4.90 1.80
C THR A 78 -4.58 5.71 1.26
N PHE A 79 -5.74 5.08 1.16
CA PHE A 79 -6.99 5.72 0.77
C PHE A 79 -7.85 6.00 2.01
N LEU A 80 -8.31 7.22 2.11
CA LEU A 80 -9.34 7.63 3.06
C LEU A 80 -10.53 8.16 2.28
N TRP A 81 -11.71 7.71 2.61
CA TRP A 81 -12.93 8.21 2.04
C TRP A 81 -13.88 8.69 3.13
N LEU A 82 -14.31 9.95 3.01
CA LEU A 82 -15.37 10.53 3.79
C LEU A 82 -16.63 10.55 2.92
N PRO A 83 -17.62 9.70 3.20
CA PRO A 83 -18.88 9.73 2.43
C PRO A 83 -19.58 11.06 2.60
N PRO A 84 -20.49 11.46 1.67
CA PRO A 84 -21.28 12.67 1.78
C PRO A 84 -21.99 12.76 3.12
N ALA A 85 -22.09 13.96 3.69
CA ALA A 85 -22.60 14.16 5.05
C ALA A 85 -24.02 13.58 5.25
N GLU A 86 -24.86 13.61 4.24
CA GLU A 86 -26.20 13.02 4.29
C GLU A 86 -26.18 11.48 4.40
N GLU A 87 -25.25 10.83 3.70
CA GLU A 87 -25.06 9.38 3.75
C GLU A 87 -24.40 8.96 5.08
N ALA A 88 -23.41 9.73 5.53
CA ALA A 88 -22.73 9.50 6.80
C ALA A 88 -23.69 9.62 8.00
N ALA A 89 -24.51 10.67 8.05
CA ALA A 89 -25.48 10.87 9.11
C ALA A 89 -26.55 9.75 9.16
N ARG A 90 -26.98 9.25 8.02
CA ARG A 90 -27.92 8.12 7.93
C ARG A 90 -27.28 6.81 8.41
N ALA A 91 -26.03 6.57 8.06
CA ALA A 91 -25.29 5.39 8.50
C ALA A 91 -25.03 5.43 10.02
N GLU A 92 -24.70 6.59 10.56
CA GLU A 92 -24.49 6.81 12.00
C GLU A 92 -25.77 6.55 12.81
N THR A 93 -26.90 7.07 12.37
CA THR A 93 -28.22 6.84 13.00
C THR A 93 -28.56 5.35 13.02
N TRP A 94 -28.26 4.60 11.96
CA TRP A 94 -28.50 3.17 11.90
C TRP A 94 -27.63 2.38 12.89
N LEU A 95 -26.35 2.77 13.05
CA LEU A 95 -25.38 2.11 13.94
C LEU A 95 -25.72 2.29 15.41
N TYR A 96 -26.17 3.48 15.83
CA TYR A 96 -26.36 3.82 17.24
C TYR A 96 -27.80 3.66 17.74
N GLU A 97 -28.80 3.82 16.90
CA GLU A 97 -30.22 3.85 17.34
C GLU A 97 -30.99 2.58 17.02
N GLY A 98 -30.46 1.67 16.22
CA GLY A 98 -31.11 0.41 15.85
C GLY A 98 -32.48 0.59 15.17
N ARG A 99 -32.76 1.79 14.65
CA ARG A 99 -34.03 2.16 14.04
C ARG A 99 -34.15 1.73 12.59
N GLU A 100 -35.39 1.42 12.20
CA GLU A 100 -35.76 0.90 10.89
C GLU A 100 -35.25 1.71 9.70
N LYS A 101 -34.73 1.01 8.76
CA LYS A 101 -34.47 1.12 7.29
C LYS A 101 -34.83 2.42 6.54
N THR A 102 -34.44 3.58 7.01
CA THR A 102 -34.44 4.80 6.21
C THR A 102 -33.04 5.37 5.95
N GLY A 103 -31.99 4.67 6.36
CA GLY A 103 -30.59 5.07 6.23
C GLY A 103 -29.86 4.27 5.15
N VAL A 104 -28.75 4.81 4.69
CA VAL A 104 -27.78 4.07 3.84
C VAL A 104 -27.13 2.99 4.71
N ASP A 105 -27.16 1.75 4.24
CA ASP A 105 -26.52 0.61 4.90
C ASP A 105 -25.00 0.85 4.95
N PRO A 106 -24.36 0.87 6.14
CA PRO A 106 -22.91 1.01 6.25
C PRO A 106 -22.15 -0.04 5.44
N TRP A 107 -22.72 -1.23 5.27
CA TRP A 107 -22.13 -2.27 4.44
C TRP A 107 -22.18 -1.95 2.94
N GLU A 108 -23.17 -1.16 2.49
CA GLU A 108 -23.16 -0.66 1.11
C GLU A 108 -22.07 0.40 0.90
N LEU A 109 -21.85 1.28 1.89
CA LEU A 109 -20.76 2.25 1.86
C LEU A 109 -19.39 1.53 1.84
N LEU A 110 -19.22 0.53 2.69
CA LEU A 110 -17.99 -0.26 2.73
C LEU A 110 -17.76 -1.00 1.41
N ARG A 111 -18.76 -1.66 0.87
CA ARG A 111 -18.68 -2.32 -0.45
C ARG A 111 -18.33 -1.33 -1.55
N GLY A 112 -18.98 -0.16 -1.56
CA GLY A 112 -18.68 0.90 -2.51
C GLY A 112 -17.26 1.45 -2.40
N PHE A 113 -16.70 1.51 -1.18
CA PHE A 113 -15.30 1.86 -0.94
C PHE A 113 -14.37 0.79 -1.52
N ILE A 114 -14.59 -0.47 -1.17
CA ILE A 114 -13.80 -1.62 -1.66
C ILE A 114 -13.81 -1.67 -3.18
N ASP A 115 -14.99 -1.62 -3.81
CA ASP A 115 -15.12 -1.68 -5.26
C ASP A 115 -14.35 -0.57 -6.00
N ARG A 116 -14.31 0.64 -5.41
CA ARG A 116 -13.58 1.78 -6.00
C ARG A 116 -12.08 1.63 -5.85
N THR A 117 -11.63 1.21 -4.68
CA THR A 117 -10.20 1.02 -4.40
C THR A 117 -9.64 -0.19 -5.15
N ASP A 118 -10.40 -1.29 -5.28
CA ASP A 118 -10.02 -2.44 -6.13
C ASP A 118 -9.85 -2.06 -7.60
N ARG A 119 -10.71 -1.18 -8.12
CA ARG A 119 -10.54 -0.66 -9.49
C ARG A 119 -9.29 0.20 -9.64
N VAL A 120 -8.95 0.98 -8.62
CA VAL A 120 -7.70 1.74 -8.63
C VAL A 120 -6.50 0.79 -8.59
N LEU A 121 -6.52 -0.22 -7.71
CA LEU A 121 -5.48 -1.25 -7.64
C LEU A 121 -5.29 -1.94 -9.00
N ALA A 122 -6.37 -2.40 -9.63
CA ALA A 122 -6.30 -3.05 -10.93
C ALA A 122 -5.72 -2.15 -12.04
N LEU A 123 -5.95 -0.84 -11.96
CA LEU A 123 -5.35 0.13 -12.90
C LEU A 123 -3.86 0.35 -12.63
N LEU A 124 -3.44 0.36 -11.36
CA LEU A 124 -2.05 0.52 -10.95
C LEU A 124 -1.24 -0.74 -11.28
N ASP A 125 -1.77 -1.92 -11.00
CA ASP A 125 -1.16 -3.22 -11.27
C ASP A 125 -0.82 -3.40 -12.77
N GLY A 126 -1.58 -2.77 -13.65
CA GLY A 126 -1.32 -2.79 -15.10
C GLY A 126 0.00 -2.13 -15.54
N PHE A 127 0.70 -1.38 -14.68
CA PHE A 127 1.96 -0.71 -15.02
C PHE A 127 2.96 -0.58 -13.86
N MET A 128 2.56 -0.93 -12.64
CA MET A 128 3.45 -1.04 -11.48
C MET A 128 4.01 -2.47 -11.41
N PRO A 129 5.30 -2.65 -11.08
CA PRO A 129 5.91 -3.99 -11.00
C PRO A 129 5.27 -4.87 -9.93
N GLU A 130 4.94 -4.28 -8.79
CA GLU A 130 4.28 -4.93 -7.67
C GLU A 130 3.30 -3.94 -7.05
N CYS A 131 2.04 -4.32 -6.95
CA CYS A 131 1.01 -3.52 -6.31
C CYS A 131 -0.04 -4.46 -5.71
N ALA A 132 -0.14 -4.49 -4.39
CA ALA A 132 -1.04 -5.39 -3.68
C ALA A 132 -1.64 -4.72 -2.45
N TRP A 133 -2.77 -5.24 -1.97
CA TRP A 133 -3.29 -4.89 -0.66
C TRP A 133 -2.37 -5.46 0.42
N LEU A 134 -2.13 -4.65 1.46
CA LEU A 134 -1.49 -5.14 2.66
C LEU A 134 -2.43 -6.10 3.40
N ASP A 135 -1.88 -7.20 3.91
CA ASP A 135 -2.61 -8.04 4.85
C ASP A 135 -2.74 -7.37 6.23
N ASP A 136 -3.42 -8.00 7.18
CA ASP A 136 -3.65 -7.44 8.51
C ASP A 136 -2.33 -7.19 9.27
N ALA A 137 -1.37 -8.12 9.18
CA ALA A 137 -0.08 -8.01 9.85
C ALA A 137 0.80 -6.93 9.20
N GLU A 138 0.76 -6.83 7.88
CA GLU A 138 1.45 -5.79 7.11
C GLU A 138 0.86 -4.42 7.38
N THR A 139 -0.48 -4.31 7.44
CA THR A 139 -1.18 -3.07 7.78
C THR A 139 -0.81 -2.57 9.16
N LEU A 140 -0.85 -3.44 10.18
CA LEU A 140 -0.46 -3.10 11.55
C LEU A 140 1.03 -2.73 11.63
N THR A 141 1.89 -3.45 10.91
CA THR A 141 3.32 -3.15 10.83
C THR A 141 3.57 -1.78 10.19
N TYR A 142 2.85 -1.46 9.11
CA TYR A 142 2.90 -0.16 8.48
C TYR A 142 2.44 0.96 9.44
N LEU A 143 1.28 0.80 10.07
CA LEU A 143 0.75 1.78 11.03
C LEU A 143 1.71 1.99 12.22
N HIS A 144 2.29 0.91 12.74
CA HIS A 144 3.32 1.01 13.78
C HIS A 144 4.54 1.80 13.29
N SER A 145 4.97 1.59 12.04
CA SER A 145 6.11 2.31 11.46
C SER A 145 5.86 3.81 11.27
N CYS A 146 4.60 4.24 11.16
CA CYS A 146 4.24 5.66 11.06
C CYS A 146 4.41 6.42 12.39
N VAL A 147 4.37 5.72 13.53
CA VAL A 147 4.42 6.32 14.88
C VAL A 147 5.64 5.91 15.69
N SER A 148 6.43 4.97 15.19
CA SER A 148 7.61 4.43 15.89
C SER A 148 8.83 4.37 14.97
N THR A 149 10.00 4.62 15.55
CA THR A 149 11.29 4.42 14.86
C THR A 149 11.75 2.96 14.88
N LYS A 150 11.10 2.11 15.69
CA LYS A 150 11.41 0.67 15.74
C LYS A 150 10.75 -0.04 14.55
N ARG A 151 11.55 -0.83 13.82
CA ARG A 151 11.08 -1.62 12.68
C ARG A 151 11.00 -3.08 13.08
N HIS A 152 9.79 -3.61 13.23
CA HIS A 152 9.52 -5.02 13.47
C HIS A 152 8.12 -5.38 12.97
N ARG A 153 7.94 -6.62 12.60
CA ARG A 153 6.62 -7.11 12.17
C ARG A 153 5.68 -7.18 13.38
N VAL A 154 4.57 -6.49 13.30
CA VAL A 154 3.52 -6.52 14.32
C VAL A 154 2.70 -7.79 14.14
N ARG A 155 2.41 -8.48 15.26
CA ARG A 155 1.57 -9.68 15.24
C ARG A 155 0.10 -9.29 15.35
N VAL A 156 -0.74 -9.87 14.50
CA VAL A 156 -2.20 -9.66 14.57
C VAL A 156 -2.73 -10.32 15.85
N PRO A 157 -3.47 -9.60 16.71
CA PRO A 157 -4.08 -10.17 17.88
C PRO A 157 -5.22 -11.13 17.50
N GLU A 158 -5.38 -12.22 18.25
CA GLU A 158 -6.46 -13.20 18.02
C GLU A 158 -7.86 -12.59 18.20
N THR A 159 -7.98 -11.59 19.05
CA THR A 159 -9.21 -10.83 19.28
C THR A 159 -8.95 -9.34 19.02
N PRO A 160 -9.60 -8.73 18.01
CA PRO A 160 -9.33 -7.34 17.62
C PRO A 160 -9.99 -6.34 18.60
N VAL A 161 -9.66 -6.40 19.91
CA VAL A 161 -10.40 -5.65 20.93
C VAL A 161 -9.80 -4.30 21.23
N TYR A 162 -8.51 -4.05 21.07
CA TYR A 162 -7.90 -2.74 21.39
C TYR A 162 -6.65 -2.52 20.55
N LEU A 163 -6.78 -1.83 19.43
CA LEU A 163 -5.64 -1.43 18.59
C LEU A 163 -4.72 -0.40 19.28
N ASP A 164 -5.20 0.29 20.31
CA ASP A 164 -4.44 1.23 21.13
C ASP A 164 -3.44 0.56 22.08
N ALA A 165 -3.52 -0.76 22.24
CA ALA A 165 -2.61 -1.56 23.07
C ALA A 165 -1.44 -2.21 22.27
N LEU A 166 -1.34 -1.92 20.97
CA LEU A 166 -0.31 -2.48 20.07
C LEU A 166 1.00 -1.67 20.08
#